data_11de5da941a814b38f936f5ca5cd8e33
#
_entry.id   11de5da941a814b38f936f5ca5cd8e33
#
_cell.length_a   1.000
_cell.length_b   1.000
_cell.length_c   1.000
_cell.angle_alpha   90.00
_cell.angle_beta   90.00
_cell.angle_gamma   90.00
#
_symmetry.space_group_name_H-M   'P 1'
#
loop_
_entity.id
_entity.type
_entity.pdbx_description
1 polymer ?
#
loop_
_entity_poly.entity_id
_entity_poly.type
_entity_poly.pdbx_seq_one_letter_code
_entity_poly.pdbx_strand_id
1 'polypeptide(L)'
;MKVKAANGFARALKAEGIPWVSCYPTNHVNNALGEEGVPILMMGEERFAVAVADAFSRVTCGKQIGVCTIMANLNAAGIQMAYGAIGQAWEDSSPILVITEGVGQGASRHTHFDMAEALKSVTKWVGKVDRAELIPDYVRRAFTHLRSGRPGPVLLIVPRDLG
;
A
#
# COMPACT_ATOMS: atom_id res chain seq x y z
N MET A 1 -13.31 -13.09 19.58
CA MET A 1 -12.13 -12.22 19.88
C MET A 1 -12.14 -11.08 18.87
N LYS A 2 -12.20 -9.82 19.32
CA LYS A 2 -12.12 -8.67 18.39
C LYS A 2 -10.71 -8.62 17.79
N VAL A 3 -10.60 -8.67 16.49
CA VAL A 3 -9.32 -8.52 15.75
C VAL A 3 -9.13 -7.03 15.47
N LYS A 4 -7.94 -6.49 15.73
CA LYS A 4 -7.62 -5.10 15.33
C LYS A 4 -7.72 -4.97 13.80
N ALA A 5 -8.19 -3.85 13.30
CA ALA A 5 -8.34 -3.61 11.86
C ALA A 5 -7.03 -3.85 11.08
N ALA A 6 -5.89 -3.39 11.63
CA ALA A 6 -4.58 -3.60 11.01
C ALA A 6 -4.22 -5.10 10.87
N ASN A 7 -4.53 -5.93 11.89
CA ASN A 7 -4.32 -7.38 11.80
C ASN A 7 -5.28 -8.02 10.77
N GLY A 8 -6.53 -7.56 10.73
CA GLY A 8 -7.47 -7.97 9.68
C GLY A 8 -6.95 -7.66 8.27
N PHE A 9 -6.34 -6.48 8.10
CA PHE A 9 -5.71 -6.09 6.84
C PHE A 9 -4.51 -6.99 6.49
N ALA A 10 -3.62 -7.25 7.46
CA ALA A 10 -2.47 -8.14 7.27
C ALA A 10 -2.90 -9.57 6.88
N ARG A 11 -3.95 -10.09 7.53
CA ARG A 11 -4.54 -11.41 7.18
C ARG A 11 -5.11 -11.43 5.77
N ALA A 12 -5.81 -10.36 5.36
CA ALA A 12 -6.34 -10.25 4.00
C ALA A 12 -5.22 -10.23 2.95
N LEU A 13 -4.13 -9.51 3.19
CA LEU A 13 -2.95 -9.52 2.32
C LEU A 13 -2.30 -10.90 2.27
N LYS A 14 -2.15 -11.57 3.41
CA LYS A 14 -1.60 -12.94 3.48
C LYS A 14 -2.45 -13.94 2.68
N ALA A 15 -3.76 -13.80 2.73
CA ALA A 15 -4.69 -14.63 1.96
C ALA A 15 -4.56 -14.44 0.44
N GLU A 16 -4.09 -13.28 -0.03
CA GLU A 16 -3.77 -13.03 -1.44
C GLU A 16 -2.46 -13.70 -1.90
N GLY A 17 -1.72 -14.34 -0.97
CA GLY A 17 -0.52 -15.11 -1.27
C GLY A 17 0.74 -14.28 -1.41
N ILE A 18 0.79 -13.07 -0.82
CA ILE A 18 2.00 -12.25 -0.83
C ILE A 18 3.11 -12.92 0.00
N PRO A 19 4.35 -13.03 -0.51
CA PRO A 19 5.42 -13.71 0.22
C PRO A 19 6.10 -12.81 1.25
N TRP A 20 6.11 -11.50 1.04
CA TRP A 20 6.74 -10.49 1.89
C TRP A 20 6.29 -9.09 1.48
N VAL A 21 6.61 -8.10 2.31
CA VAL A 21 6.33 -6.68 2.06
C VAL A 21 7.61 -5.87 2.24
N SER A 22 7.99 -5.05 1.24
CA SER A 22 9.00 -4.02 1.43
C SER A 22 8.37 -2.83 2.16
N CYS A 23 9.07 -2.25 3.10
CA CYS A 23 8.46 -1.20 3.91
C CYS A 23 9.45 -0.08 4.30
N TYR A 24 8.92 1.12 4.40
CA TYR A 24 9.53 2.16 5.19
C TYR A 24 9.05 2.03 6.65
N PRO A 25 9.92 2.29 7.67
CA PRO A 25 9.52 2.27 9.08
C PRO A 25 8.33 3.19 9.37
N THR A 26 7.66 2.99 10.51
CA THR A 26 6.62 3.87 11.05
C THR A 26 5.17 3.66 10.58
N ASN A 27 4.89 2.67 9.77
CA ASN A 27 3.53 2.35 9.40
C ASN A 27 2.90 1.35 10.39
N HIS A 28 1.70 1.63 10.92
CA HIS A 28 1.01 0.71 11.85
C HIS A 28 0.68 -0.64 11.22
N VAL A 29 0.56 -0.69 9.90
CA VAL A 29 0.35 -1.93 9.15
C VAL A 29 1.58 -2.85 9.25
N ASN A 30 2.80 -2.28 9.34
CA ASN A 30 4.03 -3.07 9.44
C ASN A 30 4.05 -3.96 10.70
N ASN A 31 3.64 -3.41 11.85
CA ASN A 31 3.55 -4.19 13.09
C ASN A 31 2.55 -5.35 12.94
N ALA A 32 1.39 -5.07 12.37
CA ALA A 32 0.36 -6.08 12.15
C ALA A 32 0.81 -7.17 11.15
N LEU A 33 1.57 -6.81 10.11
CA LEU A 33 2.17 -7.78 9.19
C LEU A 33 3.13 -8.72 9.92
N GLY A 34 4.01 -8.19 10.77
CA GLY A 34 4.92 -8.97 11.60
C GLY A 34 4.18 -9.89 12.58
N GLU A 35 3.16 -9.38 13.27
CA GLU A 35 2.32 -10.16 14.18
C GLU A 35 1.59 -11.33 13.48
N GLU A 36 1.20 -11.14 12.24
CA GLU A 36 0.54 -12.18 11.43
C GLU A 36 1.54 -13.06 10.64
N GLY A 37 2.84 -12.88 10.89
CA GLY A 37 3.91 -13.71 10.30
C GLY A 37 4.15 -13.44 8.81
N VAL A 38 3.88 -12.24 8.33
CA VAL A 38 4.27 -11.80 6.99
C VAL A 38 5.67 -11.21 7.06
N PRO A 39 6.66 -11.75 6.33
CA PRO A 39 8.02 -11.21 6.31
C PRO A 39 8.06 -9.75 5.84
N ILE A 40 8.89 -8.95 6.50
CA ILE A 40 9.05 -7.53 6.20
C ILE A 40 10.49 -7.25 5.82
N LEU A 41 10.68 -6.55 4.70
CA LEU A 41 11.97 -6.06 4.24
C LEU A 41 12.04 -4.55 4.44
N MET A 42 12.82 -4.11 5.44
CA MET A 42 12.93 -2.72 5.85
C MET A 42 13.85 -1.92 4.92
N MET A 43 13.37 -0.76 4.45
CA MET A 43 14.11 0.15 3.57
C MET A 43 14.40 1.48 4.26
N GLY A 44 15.45 2.17 3.82
CA GLY A 44 15.84 3.48 4.33
C GLY A 44 15.02 4.65 3.78
N GLU A 45 14.30 4.46 2.69
CA GLU A 45 13.43 5.45 2.05
C GLU A 45 12.21 4.80 1.41
N GLU A 46 11.12 5.56 1.28
CA GLU A 46 9.88 5.12 0.63
C GLU A 46 10.12 4.75 -0.84
N ARG A 47 10.96 5.52 -1.54
CA ARG A 47 11.34 5.24 -2.93
C ARG A 47 11.93 3.84 -3.09
N PHE A 48 12.79 3.43 -2.17
CA PHE A 48 13.39 2.10 -2.22
C PHE A 48 12.39 0.98 -1.90
N ALA A 49 11.46 1.24 -0.97
CA ALA A 49 10.40 0.27 -0.70
C ALA A 49 9.54 0.01 -1.96
N VAL A 50 9.19 1.06 -2.70
CA VAL A 50 8.46 0.94 -3.98
C VAL A 50 9.33 0.25 -5.04
N ALA A 51 10.60 0.65 -5.20
CA ALA A 51 11.49 0.08 -6.21
C ALA A 51 11.72 -1.42 -6.02
N VAL A 52 11.83 -1.88 -4.77
CA VAL A 52 11.99 -3.30 -4.45
C VAL A 52 10.72 -4.09 -4.78
N ALA A 53 9.53 -3.54 -4.48
CA ALA A 53 8.26 -4.15 -4.86
C ALA A 53 8.12 -4.22 -6.40
N ASP A 54 8.49 -3.14 -7.10
CA ASP A 54 8.48 -3.08 -8.57
C ASP A 54 9.44 -4.12 -9.17
N ALA A 55 10.69 -4.17 -8.71
CA ALA A 55 11.66 -5.15 -9.16
C ALA A 55 11.15 -6.60 -8.97
N PHE A 56 10.52 -6.87 -7.83
CA PHE A 56 9.95 -8.20 -7.56
C PHE A 56 8.83 -8.57 -8.54
N SER A 57 7.91 -7.66 -8.82
CA SER A 57 6.87 -7.88 -9.82
C SER A 57 7.46 -8.13 -11.21
N ARG A 58 8.51 -7.40 -11.59
CA ARG A 58 9.19 -7.55 -12.88
C ARG A 58 9.90 -8.88 -13.01
N VAL A 59 10.74 -9.27 -12.05
CA VAL A 59 11.50 -10.52 -12.14
C VAL A 59 10.62 -11.75 -12.08
N THR A 60 9.43 -11.63 -11.50
CA THR A 60 8.42 -12.69 -11.52
C THR A 60 7.47 -12.63 -12.73
N CYS A 61 7.69 -11.67 -13.65
CA CYS A 61 6.84 -11.42 -14.81
C CYS A 61 5.36 -11.22 -14.41
N GLY A 62 5.11 -10.53 -13.29
CA GLY A 62 3.77 -10.26 -12.76
C GLY A 62 3.05 -11.48 -12.17
N LYS A 63 3.69 -12.66 -12.11
CA LYS A 63 3.11 -13.84 -11.46
C LYS A 63 2.96 -13.67 -9.97
N GLN A 64 3.82 -12.86 -9.37
CA GLN A 64 3.75 -12.41 -7.99
C GLN A 64 3.65 -10.89 -7.94
N ILE A 65 2.80 -10.40 -7.08
CA ILE A 65 2.59 -8.95 -6.90
C ILE A 65 3.54 -8.44 -5.83
N GLY A 66 4.37 -7.47 -6.19
CA GLY A 66 5.18 -6.74 -5.21
C GLY A 66 4.31 -5.83 -4.36
N VAL A 67 4.50 -5.87 -3.06
CA VAL A 67 3.73 -5.07 -2.08
C VAL A 67 4.68 -4.23 -1.26
N CYS A 68 4.37 -2.95 -1.11
CA CYS A 68 5.15 -2.06 -0.26
C CYS A 68 4.26 -1.20 0.64
N THR A 69 4.80 -0.83 1.81
CA THR A 69 4.22 0.16 2.70
C THR A 69 5.08 1.40 2.74
N ILE A 70 4.46 2.56 2.64
CA ILE A 70 5.12 3.87 2.67
C ILE A 70 4.44 4.77 3.70
N MET A 71 5.15 5.77 4.18
CA MET A 71 4.62 6.74 5.14
C MET A 71 3.97 7.92 4.42
N ALA A 72 2.73 8.26 4.80
CA ALA A 72 2.07 9.47 4.31
C ALA A 72 0.98 9.99 5.28
N ASN A 73 1.14 9.77 6.58
CA ASN A 73 0.08 10.08 7.54
C ASN A 73 0.03 11.55 7.97
N LEU A 74 1.17 12.24 8.04
CA LEU A 74 1.29 13.58 8.62
C LEU A 74 1.60 14.67 7.59
N ASN A 75 2.24 14.31 6.49
CA ASN A 75 2.67 15.25 5.46
C ASN A 75 2.83 14.56 4.09
N ALA A 76 3.14 15.34 3.08
CA ALA A 76 3.32 14.88 1.71
C ALA A 76 4.67 14.16 1.47
N ALA A 77 5.63 14.26 2.38
CA ALA A 77 7.02 13.92 2.09
C ALA A 77 7.19 12.45 1.64
N GLY A 78 6.60 11.49 2.36
CA GLY A 78 6.71 10.08 1.99
C GLY A 78 6.11 9.76 0.62
N ILE A 79 4.96 10.36 0.28
CA ILE A 79 4.37 10.24 -1.06
C ILE A 79 5.26 10.88 -2.12
N GLN A 80 5.80 12.06 -1.86
CA GLN A 80 6.69 12.74 -2.80
C GLN A 80 7.98 11.95 -3.04
N MET A 81 8.56 11.37 -1.99
CA MET A 81 9.73 10.49 -2.10
C MET A 81 9.43 9.22 -2.92
N ALA A 82 8.25 8.66 -2.79
CA ALA A 82 7.83 7.46 -3.51
C ALA A 82 7.34 7.72 -4.95
N TYR A 83 6.90 8.95 -5.26
CA TYR A 83 6.18 9.28 -6.49
C TYR A 83 6.91 8.85 -7.76
N GLY A 84 8.20 9.16 -7.87
CA GLY A 84 8.99 8.80 -9.05
C GLY A 84 9.08 7.28 -9.28
N ALA A 85 9.22 6.49 -8.21
CA ALA A 85 9.26 5.03 -8.32
C ALA A 85 7.88 4.44 -8.67
N ILE A 86 6.79 5.03 -8.17
CA ILE A 86 5.43 4.65 -8.56
C ILE A 86 5.18 5.00 -10.03
N GLY A 87 5.63 6.18 -10.48
CA GLY A 87 5.57 6.61 -11.87
C GLY A 87 6.33 5.67 -12.80
N GLN A 88 7.51 5.22 -12.41
CA GLN A 88 8.30 4.23 -13.16
C GLN A 88 7.52 2.90 -13.31
N ALA A 89 6.95 2.40 -12.22
CA ALA A 89 6.12 1.19 -12.28
C ALA A 89 4.87 1.37 -13.15
N TRP A 90 4.29 2.58 -13.19
CA TRP A 90 3.17 2.92 -14.06
C TRP A 90 3.56 2.88 -15.53
N GLU A 91 4.66 3.52 -15.91
CA GLU A 91 5.13 3.55 -17.30
C GLU A 91 5.47 2.16 -17.81
N ASP A 92 6.13 1.36 -17.01
CA ASP A 92 6.54 -0.01 -17.34
C ASP A 92 5.44 -1.05 -17.14
N SER A 93 4.23 -0.62 -16.78
CA SER A 93 3.08 -1.53 -16.58
C SER A 93 3.36 -2.62 -15.53
N SER A 94 4.05 -2.27 -14.46
CA SER A 94 4.39 -3.18 -13.38
C SER A 94 3.30 -3.23 -12.32
N PRO A 95 2.72 -4.40 -12.00
CA PRO A 95 1.66 -4.52 -11.00
C PRO A 95 2.25 -4.51 -9.59
N ILE A 96 2.13 -3.39 -8.90
CA ILE A 96 2.54 -3.25 -7.50
C ILE A 96 1.41 -2.74 -6.63
N LEU A 97 1.33 -3.22 -5.40
CA LEU A 97 0.44 -2.68 -4.38
C LEU A 97 1.21 -1.74 -3.46
N VAL A 98 0.86 -0.47 -3.50
CA VAL A 98 1.38 0.55 -2.58
C VAL A 98 0.37 0.77 -1.47
N ILE A 99 0.79 0.62 -0.22
CA ILE A 99 -0.04 0.81 0.96
C ILE A 99 0.49 2.01 1.73
N THR A 100 -0.38 2.95 2.04
CA THR A 100 -0.05 4.11 2.85
C THR A 100 -1.04 4.33 3.97
N GLU A 101 -0.61 5.01 5.01
CA GLU A 101 -1.53 5.47 6.05
C GLU A 101 -2.38 6.63 5.51
N GLY A 102 -3.62 6.67 5.92
CA GLY A 102 -4.50 7.81 5.70
C GLY A 102 -4.59 8.70 6.92
N VAL A 103 -5.13 9.90 6.72
CA VAL A 103 -5.59 10.75 7.82
C VAL A 103 -6.76 10.09 8.48
N GLY A 104 -6.72 10.00 9.80
CA GLY A 104 -7.85 9.55 10.59
C GLY A 104 -9.10 10.42 10.38
N GLN A 105 -10.27 9.82 10.57
CA GLN A 105 -11.53 10.55 10.54
C GLN A 105 -11.56 11.56 11.69
N GLY A 106 -11.81 12.84 11.37
CA GLY A 106 -11.86 13.91 12.36
C GLY A 106 -10.51 14.55 12.73
N ALA A 107 -9.40 14.12 12.17
CA ALA A 107 -8.14 14.81 12.38
C ALA A 107 -8.12 16.18 11.67
N SER A 108 -7.99 17.26 12.45
CA SER A 108 -7.75 18.58 11.90
C SER A 108 -6.32 18.69 11.38
N ARG A 109 -6.14 19.19 10.17
CA ARG A 109 -4.82 19.42 9.57
C ARG A 109 -4.66 20.88 9.17
N HIS A 110 -3.53 21.42 9.51
CA HIS A 110 -3.13 22.73 9.02
C HIS A 110 -2.68 22.70 7.56
N THR A 111 -2.18 21.55 7.10
CA THR A 111 -1.80 21.33 5.71
C THR A 111 -2.55 20.12 5.18
N HIS A 112 -3.33 20.34 4.13
CA HIS A 112 -4.04 19.26 3.45
C HIS A 112 -3.26 18.88 2.18
N PHE A 113 -2.73 17.64 2.14
CA PHE A 113 -2.21 17.05 0.94
C PHE A 113 -3.10 15.85 0.55
N ASP A 114 -3.76 15.99 -0.58
CA ASP A 114 -4.59 14.90 -1.10
C ASP A 114 -3.73 13.89 -1.85
N MET A 115 -3.30 12.84 -1.13
CA MET A 115 -2.49 11.78 -1.71
C MET A 115 -3.23 10.94 -2.73
N ALA A 116 -4.56 10.83 -2.61
CA ALA A 116 -5.36 10.09 -3.56
C ALA A 116 -5.38 10.81 -4.91
N GLU A 117 -5.61 12.13 -4.89
CA GLU A 117 -5.58 12.93 -6.13
C GLU A 117 -4.16 13.02 -6.70
N ALA A 118 -3.14 13.20 -5.86
CA ALA A 118 -1.75 13.27 -6.31
C ALA A 118 -1.27 12.01 -7.03
N LEU A 119 -1.69 10.83 -6.58
CA LEU A 119 -1.26 9.55 -7.18
C LEU A 119 -2.22 9.01 -8.25
N LYS A 120 -3.34 9.66 -8.48
CA LYS A 120 -4.35 9.23 -9.46
C LYS A 120 -3.80 9.12 -10.89
N SER A 121 -2.85 9.97 -11.26
CA SER A 121 -2.24 9.98 -12.59
C SER A 121 -1.25 8.83 -12.84
N VAL A 122 -0.74 8.20 -11.77
CA VAL A 122 0.28 7.15 -11.84
C VAL A 122 -0.17 5.85 -11.17
N THR A 123 -1.48 5.67 -10.99
CA THR A 123 -2.07 4.44 -10.44
C THR A 123 -3.33 4.04 -11.21
N LYS A 124 -3.56 2.75 -11.33
CA LYS A 124 -4.78 2.21 -11.96
C LYS A 124 -6.03 2.44 -11.11
N TRP A 125 -5.85 2.40 -9.82
CA TRP A 125 -6.92 2.54 -8.85
C TRP A 125 -6.37 3.02 -7.51
N VAL A 126 -7.16 3.84 -6.85
CA VAL A 126 -6.91 4.31 -5.49
C VAL A 126 -8.09 3.89 -4.62
N GLY A 127 -7.82 3.08 -3.60
CA GLY A 127 -8.80 2.71 -2.57
C GLY A 127 -8.48 3.42 -1.26
N LYS A 128 -9.49 4.07 -0.68
CA LYS A 128 -9.42 4.61 0.68
C LYS A 128 -10.34 3.80 1.57
N VAL A 129 -9.77 3.04 2.47
CA VAL A 129 -10.53 2.23 3.42
C VAL A 129 -11.22 3.17 4.41
N ASP A 130 -12.53 3.12 4.45
CA ASP A 130 -13.36 3.99 5.30
C ASP A 130 -13.95 3.28 6.52
N ARG A 131 -14.04 1.94 6.47
CA ARG A 131 -14.56 1.10 7.55
C ARG A 131 -13.77 -0.21 7.65
N ALA A 132 -13.52 -0.64 8.88
CA ALA A 132 -12.75 -1.86 9.16
C ALA A 132 -13.37 -3.13 8.53
N GLU A 133 -14.70 -3.21 8.53
CA GLU A 133 -15.45 -4.36 8.00
C GLU A 133 -15.25 -4.55 6.49
N LEU A 134 -14.92 -3.47 5.78
CA LEU A 134 -14.71 -3.47 4.32
C LEU A 134 -13.26 -3.77 3.91
N ILE A 135 -12.35 -3.94 4.86
CA ILE A 135 -10.93 -4.25 4.58
C ILE A 135 -10.77 -5.43 3.60
N PRO A 136 -11.42 -6.59 3.79
CA PRO A 136 -11.28 -7.70 2.86
C PRO A 136 -11.76 -7.36 1.45
N ASP A 137 -12.81 -6.54 1.32
CA ASP A 137 -13.33 -6.11 0.02
C ASP A 137 -12.37 -5.15 -0.69
N TYR A 138 -11.77 -4.20 0.04
CA TYR A 138 -10.77 -3.30 -0.52
C TYR A 138 -9.52 -4.05 -0.98
N VAL A 139 -9.03 -5.01 -0.20
CA VAL A 139 -7.87 -5.84 -0.58
C VAL A 139 -8.21 -6.66 -1.82
N ARG A 140 -9.34 -7.37 -1.85
CA ARG A 140 -9.77 -8.14 -3.01
C ARG A 140 -9.89 -7.26 -4.27
N ARG A 141 -10.49 -6.08 -4.17
CA ARG A 141 -10.60 -5.13 -5.28
C ARG A 141 -9.24 -4.66 -5.76
N ALA A 142 -8.31 -4.36 -4.85
CA ALA A 142 -6.94 -3.98 -5.19
C ALA A 142 -6.27 -5.08 -6.04
N PHE A 143 -6.33 -6.33 -5.59
CA PHE A 143 -5.74 -7.46 -6.32
C PHE A 143 -6.49 -7.76 -7.63
N THR A 144 -7.79 -7.52 -7.71
CA THR A 144 -8.52 -7.59 -8.99
C THR A 144 -7.95 -6.58 -9.99
N HIS A 145 -7.75 -5.33 -9.58
CA HIS A 145 -7.14 -4.31 -10.45
C HIS A 145 -5.69 -4.66 -10.85
N LEU A 146 -4.90 -5.22 -9.93
CA LEU A 146 -3.52 -5.63 -10.20
C LEU A 146 -3.42 -6.76 -11.24
N ARG A 147 -4.39 -7.70 -11.21
CA ARG A 147 -4.41 -8.92 -12.05
C ARG A 147 -5.21 -8.80 -13.33
N SER A 148 -5.92 -7.68 -13.57
CA SER A 148 -6.80 -7.52 -14.72
C SER A 148 -6.40 -6.36 -15.62
N GLY A 149 -6.61 -6.50 -16.93
CA GLY A 149 -6.29 -5.46 -17.93
C GLY A 149 -4.79 -5.13 -18.00
N ARG A 150 -4.45 -3.89 -18.39
CA ARG A 150 -3.06 -3.43 -18.38
C ARG A 150 -2.53 -3.46 -16.95
N PRO A 151 -1.39 -4.13 -16.66
CA PRO A 151 -0.79 -4.08 -15.34
C PRO A 151 -0.38 -2.67 -14.93
N GLY A 152 -0.26 -2.42 -13.65
CA GLY A 152 0.17 -1.12 -13.14
C GLY A 152 -0.07 -0.98 -11.64
N PRO A 153 0.46 0.09 -11.01
CA PRO A 153 0.35 0.32 -9.58
C PRO A 153 -1.09 0.51 -9.10
N VAL A 154 -1.35 0.07 -7.89
CA VAL A 154 -2.59 0.29 -7.14
C VAL A 154 -2.23 0.88 -5.80
N LEU A 155 -2.98 1.89 -5.35
CA LEU A 155 -2.82 2.51 -4.03
C LEU A 155 -3.95 2.09 -3.09
N LEU A 156 -3.59 1.64 -1.89
CA LEU A 156 -4.50 1.51 -0.75
C LEU A 156 -4.12 2.47 0.37
N ILE A 157 -5.07 3.30 0.75
CA ILE A 157 -4.96 4.23 1.87
C ILE A 157 -5.68 3.62 3.05
N VAL A 158 -4.94 3.31 4.14
CA VAL A 158 -5.46 2.65 5.33
C VAL A 158 -5.33 3.60 6.53
N PRO A 159 -6.40 4.30 6.93
CA PRO A 159 -6.36 5.20 8.09
C PRO A 159 -5.99 4.48 9.40
N ARG A 160 -5.27 5.16 10.30
CA ARG A 160 -4.84 4.61 11.59
C ARG A 160 -5.97 4.30 12.56
N ASP A 161 -7.05 5.04 12.45
CA ASP A 161 -8.20 5.00 13.35
C ASP A 161 -9.33 4.09 12.85
N LEU A 162 -9.02 3.16 12.00
CA LEU A 162 -9.95 2.10 11.63
C LEU A 162 -10.06 1.08 12.78
N GLY A 163 -10.87 1.37 13.77
CA GLY A 163 -11.39 0.48 14.78
C GLY A 163 -10.49 -0.01 15.85
#